data_abb9a2dfb98749efa71d7dca684a879d
#
_entry.id   abb9a2dfb98749efa71d7dca684a879d
#
_cell.length_a   1.000
_cell.length_b   1.000
_cell.length_c   1.000
_cell.angle_alpha   90.00
_cell.angle_beta   90.00
_cell.angle_gamma   90.00
#
_symmetry.space_group_name_H-M   'P 1'
#
loop_
_entity.id
_entity.type
_entity.pdbx_description
1 polymer ?
#
loop_
_entity_poly.entity_id
_entity_poly.type
_entity_poly.pdbx_seq_one_letter_code
_entity_poly.pdbx_strand_id
1 'polypeptide(L)'
;MASRGERLGHVKLRPNFFHMAVGSVLVTAIIVLHVQLIRKLDLPSLVAIIFFNLLFVFLLFPLEGPLLRKVVLLMAGNSVGAFWYIIQLSFEDTFLFLNTDLFKIIVLVAKPLIDFVWIVSIWSLSLSVLSSYRGKMERLEKS
;
A
#
# COMPACT_ATOMS: atom_id res chain seq x y z
N MET A 1 -48.08 -23.06 11.92
CA MET A 1 -46.79 -23.28 11.25
C MET A 1 -46.35 -21.98 10.60
N ALA A 2 -45.55 -21.20 11.30
CA ALA A 2 -45.08 -19.91 10.80
C ALA A 2 -43.65 -20.10 10.30
N SER A 3 -43.45 -19.84 9.00
CA SER A 3 -42.16 -19.93 8.33
C SER A 3 -41.24 -18.89 8.88
N ARG A 4 -40.15 -19.34 9.51
CA ARG A 4 -39.03 -18.55 9.95
C ARG A 4 -38.22 -18.15 8.72
N GLY A 5 -38.64 -17.06 8.08
CA GLY A 5 -37.86 -16.47 6.97
C GLY A 5 -36.50 -16.09 7.48
N GLU A 6 -35.49 -16.79 7.01
CA GLU A 6 -34.08 -16.47 7.14
C GLU A 6 -33.84 -15.04 6.63
N ARG A 7 -33.68 -14.10 7.55
CA ARG A 7 -33.07 -12.82 7.22
C ARG A 7 -31.58 -13.08 7.05
N LEU A 8 -31.21 -13.48 5.85
CA LEU A 8 -29.85 -13.33 5.38
C LEU A 8 -29.52 -11.84 5.49
N GLY A 9 -28.80 -11.50 6.56
CA GLY A 9 -28.31 -10.16 6.77
C GLY A 9 -27.41 -9.79 5.59
N HIS A 10 -27.95 -9.03 4.66
CA HIS A 10 -27.14 -8.36 3.66
C HIS A 10 -26.14 -7.49 4.43
N VAL A 11 -24.91 -7.96 4.53
CA VAL A 11 -23.78 -7.14 4.96
C VAL A 11 -23.71 -5.99 3.97
N LYS A 12 -24.34 -4.90 4.33
CA LYS A 12 -24.35 -3.66 3.55
C LYS A 12 -22.96 -3.07 3.69
N LEU A 13 -22.05 -3.48 2.82
CA LEU A 13 -20.78 -2.81 2.59
C LEU A 13 -21.12 -1.38 2.17
N ARG A 14 -21.25 -0.50 3.13
CA ARG A 14 -21.30 0.94 2.84
C ARG A 14 -19.88 1.35 2.49
N PRO A 15 -19.59 1.63 1.22
CA PRO A 15 -18.30 2.19 0.86
C PRO A 15 -18.15 3.48 1.67
N ASN A 16 -17.08 3.54 2.45
CA ASN A 16 -16.83 4.70 3.30
C ASN A 16 -16.23 5.81 2.42
N PHE A 17 -17.08 6.47 1.63
CA PHE A 17 -16.69 7.52 0.68
C PHE A 17 -15.83 8.59 1.32
N PHE A 18 -16.08 8.92 2.59
CA PHE A 18 -15.26 9.86 3.34
C PHE A 18 -13.80 9.36 3.47
N HIS A 19 -13.60 8.09 3.86
CA HIS A 19 -12.26 7.51 3.96
C HIS A 19 -11.57 7.48 2.59
N MET A 20 -12.29 7.14 1.53
CA MET A 20 -11.73 7.14 0.18
C MET A 20 -11.34 8.55 -0.28
N ALA A 21 -12.14 9.56 0.01
CA ALA A 21 -11.81 10.96 -0.29
C ALA A 21 -10.55 11.41 0.45
N VAL A 22 -10.48 11.15 1.78
CA VAL A 22 -9.28 11.44 2.58
C VAL A 22 -8.07 10.70 2.03
N GLY A 23 -8.22 9.41 1.70
CA GLY A 23 -7.15 8.61 1.09
C GLY A 23 -6.65 9.20 -0.23
N SER A 24 -7.55 9.64 -1.10
CA SER A 24 -7.18 10.26 -2.39
C SER A 24 -6.40 11.56 -2.20
N VAL A 25 -6.79 12.41 -1.25
CA VAL A 25 -6.05 13.64 -0.93
C VAL A 25 -4.66 13.31 -0.39
N LEU A 26 -4.56 12.35 0.53
CA LEU A 26 -3.28 11.93 1.09
C LEU A 26 -2.36 11.35 0.03
N VAL A 27 -2.88 10.50 -0.86
CA VAL A 27 -2.11 9.92 -1.98
C VAL A 27 -1.57 11.02 -2.89
N THR A 28 -2.40 11.99 -3.26
CA THR A 28 -1.96 13.10 -4.11
C THR A 28 -0.84 13.88 -3.44
N ALA A 29 -0.98 14.21 -2.14
CA ALA A 29 0.03 14.91 -1.37
C ALA A 29 1.35 14.11 -1.29
N ILE A 30 1.27 12.79 -1.04
CA ILE A 30 2.44 11.90 -0.96
C ILE A 30 3.16 11.84 -2.31
N ILE A 31 2.43 11.67 -3.42
CA ILE A 31 3.02 11.62 -4.77
C ILE A 31 3.72 12.93 -5.09
N VAL A 32 3.06 14.07 -4.86
CA VAL A 32 3.65 15.40 -5.08
C VAL A 32 4.91 15.57 -4.25
N LEU A 33 4.88 15.20 -2.97
CA LEU A 33 6.03 15.29 -2.07
C LEU A 33 7.20 14.41 -2.56
N HIS A 34 6.94 13.18 -2.98
CA HIS A 34 7.98 12.29 -3.51
C HIS A 34 8.59 12.83 -4.80
N VAL A 35 7.78 13.34 -5.73
CA VAL A 35 8.28 13.95 -6.98
C VAL A 35 9.13 15.19 -6.71
N GLN A 36 8.78 15.99 -5.70
CA GLN A 36 9.57 17.17 -5.33
C GLN A 36 10.86 16.84 -4.60
N LEU A 37 10.82 15.85 -3.68
CA LEU A 37 11.99 15.44 -2.90
C LEU A 37 13.00 14.66 -3.72
N ILE A 38 12.54 13.85 -4.66
CA ILE A 38 13.38 12.93 -5.43
C ILE A 38 13.37 13.36 -6.89
N ARG A 39 14.16 14.40 -7.21
CA ARG A 39 14.29 14.93 -8.59
C ARG A 39 14.78 13.92 -9.63
N LYS A 40 15.35 12.79 -9.20
CA LYS A 40 15.87 11.71 -10.05
C LYS A 40 14.95 10.48 -10.06
N LEU A 41 13.65 10.65 -9.81
CA LEU A 41 12.72 9.53 -9.82
C LEU A 41 12.64 8.95 -11.24
N ASP A 42 13.07 7.71 -11.39
CA ASP A 42 12.92 6.98 -12.65
C ASP A 42 11.45 6.57 -12.87
N LEU A 43 11.08 6.37 -14.12
CA LEU A 43 9.71 6.02 -14.49
C LEU A 43 9.18 4.75 -13.81
N PRO A 44 9.93 3.62 -13.71
CA PRO A 44 9.50 2.44 -12.99
C PRO A 44 9.17 2.69 -11.52
N SER A 45 10.00 3.42 -10.80
CA SER A 45 9.76 3.75 -9.39
C SER A 45 8.57 4.67 -9.20
N LEU A 46 8.36 5.63 -10.10
CA LEU A 46 7.16 6.47 -10.09
C LEU A 46 5.89 5.62 -10.28
N VAL A 47 5.90 4.70 -11.24
CA VAL A 47 4.78 3.78 -11.49
C VAL A 47 4.52 2.90 -10.26
N ALA A 48 5.57 2.37 -9.62
CA ALA A 48 5.42 1.55 -8.41
C ALA A 48 4.77 2.34 -7.26
N ILE A 49 5.19 3.59 -7.02
CA ILE A 49 4.61 4.48 -6.00
C ILE A 49 3.13 4.75 -6.29
N ILE A 50 2.80 5.13 -7.53
CA ILE A 50 1.41 5.39 -7.93
C ILE A 50 0.57 4.13 -7.75
N PHE A 51 1.04 3.00 -8.24
CA PHE A 51 0.34 1.71 -8.18
C PHE A 51 0.08 1.27 -6.74
N PHE A 52 1.09 1.33 -5.86
CA PHE A 52 0.93 1.04 -4.44
C PHE A 52 -0.16 1.90 -3.80
N ASN A 53 -0.07 3.22 -3.99
CA ASN A 53 -1.00 4.15 -3.35
C ASN A 53 -2.44 3.98 -3.87
N LEU A 54 -2.63 3.78 -5.16
CA LEU A 54 -3.95 3.52 -5.75
C LEU A 54 -4.54 2.22 -5.21
N LEU A 55 -3.78 1.12 -5.21
CA LEU A 55 -4.22 -0.14 -4.64
C LEU A 55 -4.59 0.01 -3.17
N PHE A 56 -3.78 0.72 -2.39
CA PHE A 56 -4.03 0.93 -0.97
C PHE A 56 -5.35 1.65 -0.74
N VAL A 57 -5.62 2.72 -1.49
CA VAL A 57 -6.87 3.47 -1.38
C VAL A 57 -8.07 2.64 -1.81
N PHE A 58 -7.99 1.95 -2.94
CA PHE A 58 -9.11 1.16 -3.46
C PHE A 58 -9.43 -0.07 -2.63
N LEU A 59 -8.43 -0.74 -2.08
CA LEU A 59 -8.61 -2.03 -1.41
C LEU A 59 -8.70 -1.93 0.10
N LEU A 60 -7.94 -1.02 0.73
CA LEU A 60 -7.84 -0.97 2.19
C LEU A 60 -8.67 0.16 2.83
N PHE A 61 -8.83 1.29 2.17
CA PHE A 61 -9.61 2.39 2.73
C PHE A 61 -11.12 2.09 2.84
N PRO A 62 -11.75 1.33 1.93
CA PRO A 62 -13.15 0.94 2.09
C PRO A 62 -13.40 -0.08 3.21
N LEU A 63 -12.36 -0.80 3.66
CA LEU A 63 -12.51 -1.82 4.71
C LEU A 63 -12.92 -1.18 6.04
N GLU A 64 -13.57 -1.97 6.89
CA GLU A 64 -13.90 -1.55 8.24
C GLU A 64 -12.63 -1.32 9.07
N GLY A 65 -12.64 -0.28 9.88
CA GLY A 65 -11.53 0.04 10.76
C GLY A 65 -11.31 1.54 10.93
N PRO A 66 -10.56 1.96 11.95
CA PRO A 66 -10.33 3.36 12.24
C PRO A 66 -9.47 4.01 11.14
N LEU A 67 -9.88 5.21 10.72
CA LEU A 67 -9.20 5.98 9.70
C LEU A 67 -7.71 6.18 10.02
N LEU A 68 -7.41 6.49 11.29
CA LEU A 68 -6.03 6.71 11.73
C LEU A 68 -5.10 5.54 11.40
N ARG A 69 -5.55 4.30 11.62
CA ARG A 69 -4.74 3.11 11.29
C ARG A 69 -4.48 2.98 9.81
N LYS A 70 -5.47 3.26 8.98
CA LYS A 70 -5.31 3.23 7.51
C LYS A 70 -4.29 4.27 7.06
N VAL A 71 -4.36 5.48 7.63
CA VAL A 71 -3.40 6.55 7.35
C VAL A 71 -1.99 6.14 7.79
N VAL A 72 -1.83 5.61 9.00
CA VAL A 72 -0.53 5.14 9.50
C VAL A 72 0.05 4.04 8.60
N LEU A 73 -0.76 3.07 8.19
CA LEU A 73 -0.32 1.99 7.31
C LEU A 73 0.06 2.50 5.91
N LEU A 74 -0.70 3.46 5.38
CA LEU A 74 -0.37 4.12 4.11
C LEU A 74 0.97 4.85 4.19
N MET A 75 1.18 5.64 5.25
CA MET A 75 2.43 6.37 5.49
C MET A 75 3.61 5.41 5.68
N ALA A 76 3.42 4.34 6.46
CA ALA A 76 4.45 3.32 6.64
C ALA A 76 4.85 2.66 5.32
N GLY A 77 3.88 2.29 4.49
CA GLY A 77 4.14 1.71 3.17
C GLY A 77 4.94 2.65 2.26
N ASN A 78 4.56 3.93 2.20
CA ASN A 78 5.31 4.92 1.42
C ASN A 78 6.71 5.16 1.98
N SER A 79 6.88 5.16 3.31
CA SER A 79 8.21 5.29 3.94
C SER A 79 9.11 4.11 3.60
N VAL A 80 8.59 2.89 3.62
CA VAL A 80 9.32 1.68 3.19
C VAL A 80 9.73 1.79 1.72
N GLY A 81 8.81 2.20 0.85
CA GLY A 81 9.10 2.39 -0.58
C GLY A 81 10.15 3.46 -0.83
N ALA A 82 10.08 4.61 -0.13
CA ALA A 82 11.07 5.68 -0.23
C ALA A 82 12.45 5.23 0.26
N PHE A 83 12.51 4.54 1.40
CA PHE A 83 13.75 3.97 1.93
C PHE A 83 14.37 2.96 0.96
N TRP A 84 13.56 2.10 0.40
CA TRP A 84 13.98 1.14 -0.60
C TRP A 84 14.54 1.82 -1.85
N TYR A 85 13.89 2.87 -2.33
CA TYR A 85 14.36 3.66 -3.46
C TYR A 85 15.73 4.31 -3.20
N ILE A 86 15.95 4.86 -2.00
CA ILE A 86 17.23 5.43 -1.60
C ILE A 86 18.34 4.36 -1.61
N ILE A 87 18.03 3.16 -1.12
CA ILE A 87 18.96 2.02 -1.18
C ILE A 87 19.32 1.72 -2.63
N GLN A 88 18.33 1.61 -3.52
CA GLN A 88 18.57 1.34 -4.93
C GLN A 88 19.49 2.39 -5.58
N LEU A 89 19.27 3.68 -5.32
CA LEU A 89 20.13 4.74 -5.83
C LEU A 89 21.58 4.59 -5.32
N SER A 90 21.75 4.23 -4.06
CA SER A 90 23.09 4.03 -3.48
C SER A 90 23.79 2.82 -4.12
N PHE A 91 23.04 1.79 -4.49
CA PHE A 91 23.58 0.65 -5.21
C PHE A 91 23.95 1.01 -6.65
N GLU A 92 23.13 1.76 -7.37
CA GLU A 92 23.45 2.20 -8.74
C GLU A 92 24.77 2.98 -8.79
N ASP A 93 25.00 3.91 -7.86
CA ASP A 93 26.22 4.70 -7.78
C ASP A 93 27.45 3.84 -7.42
N THR A 94 27.28 2.80 -6.61
CA THR A 94 28.39 1.92 -6.17
C THR A 94 28.76 0.89 -7.24
N PHE A 95 27.82 0.41 -8.03
CA PHE A 95 28.00 -0.63 -9.04
C PHE A 95 28.27 -0.12 -10.47
N LEU A 96 28.36 1.20 -10.67
CA LEU A 96 28.83 1.78 -11.93
C LEU A 96 30.20 1.23 -12.36
N PHE A 97 30.97 0.65 -11.44
CA PHE A 97 32.23 -0.05 -11.71
C PHE A 97 32.05 -1.40 -12.44
N LEU A 98 30.89 -2.04 -12.33
CA LEU A 98 30.59 -3.32 -12.99
C LEU A 98 29.79 -3.09 -14.27
N ASN A 99 30.38 -2.38 -15.21
CA ASN A 99 29.77 -2.00 -16.49
C ASN A 99 29.64 -3.18 -17.48
N THR A 100 29.25 -4.35 -16.98
CA THR A 100 28.95 -5.51 -17.85
C THR A 100 27.46 -5.49 -18.21
N ASP A 101 27.15 -5.76 -19.47
CA ASP A 101 25.76 -5.79 -19.99
C ASP A 101 24.90 -6.80 -19.22
N LEU A 102 25.51 -7.87 -18.72
CA LEU A 102 24.85 -8.89 -17.90
C LEU A 102 24.35 -8.30 -16.57
N PHE A 103 25.11 -7.41 -15.94
CA PHE A 103 24.69 -6.73 -14.70
C PHE A 103 23.50 -5.80 -14.93
N LYS A 104 23.49 -5.05 -16.03
CA LYS A 104 22.35 -4.20 -16.42
C LYS A 104 21.07 -5.00 -16.59
N ILE A 105 21.15 -6.18 -17.20
CA ILE A 105 19.99 -7.08 -17.36
C ILE A 105 19.50 -7.58 -16.00
N ILE A 106 20.40 -7.98 -15.10
CA ILE A 106 20.03 -8.43 -13.75
C ILE A 106 19.31 -7.32 -12.99
N VAL A 107 19.84 -6.10 -13.00
CA VAL A 107 19.21 -4.96 -12.32
C VAL A 107 17.85 -4.63 -12.94
N LEU A 108 17.74 -4.65 -14.26
CA LEU A 108 16.49 -4.38 -14.98
C LEU A 108 15.37 -5.35 -14.58
N VAL A 109 15.69 -6.61 -14.32
CA VAL A 109 14.71 -7.63 -13.90
C VAL A 109 14.50 -7.63 -12.39
N ALA A 110 15.57 -7.49 -11.61
CA ALA A 110 15.49 -7.55 -10.14
C ALA A 110 14.73 -6.36 -9.55
N LYS A 111 14.91 -5.15 -10.08
CA LYS A 111 14.28 -3.93 -9.56
C LYS A 111 12.76 -4.04 -9.49
N PRO A 112 12.01 -4.32 -10.57
CA PRO A 112 10.54 -4.43 -10.49
C PRO A 112 10.07 -5.60 -9.62
N LEU A 113 10.84 -6.69 -9.53
CA LEU A 113 10.49 -7.81 -8.65
C LEU A 113 10.57 -7.41 -7.18
N ILE A 114 11.59 -6.65 -6.79
CA ILE A 114 11.76 -6.21 -5.41
C ILE A 114 10.74 -5.13 -5.06
N ASP A 115 10.42 -4.22 -5.99
CA ASP A 115 9.35 -3.25 -5.83
C ASP A 115 8.00 -3.96 -5.61
N PHE A 116 7.74 -5.03 -6.33
CA PHE A 116 6.55 -5.86 -6.14
C PHE A 116 6.53 -6.54 -4.76
N VAL A 117 7.66 -7.06 -4.29
CA VAL A 117 7.75 -7.75 -2.99
C VAL A 117 7.40 -6.81 -1.84
N TRP A 118 7.92 -5.58 -1.79
CA TRP A 118 7.58 -4.67 -0.71
C TRP A 118 6.11 -4.21 -0.77
N ILE A 119 5.56 -3.98 -1.97
CA ILE A 119 4.15 -3.64 -2.15
C ILE A 119 3.25 -4.74 -1.58
N VAL A 120 3.49 -5.99 -1.96
CA VAL A 120 2.71 -7.14 -1.49
C VAL A 120 2.88 -7.35 0.02
N SER A 121 4.08 -7.17 0.55
CA SER A 121 4.37 -7.33 1.98
C SER A 121 3.62 -6.31 2.83
N ILE A 122 3.65 -5.04 2.46
CA ILE A 122 2.91 -3.98 3.18
C ILE A 122 1.41 -4.18 3.03
N TRP A 123 0.92 -4.60 1.88
CA TRP A 123 -0.49 -4.90 1.68
C TRP A 123 -0.95 -6.06 2.55
N SER A 124 -0.21 -7.17 2.57
CA SER A 124 -0.51 -8.33 3.42
C SER A 124 -0.50 -7.96 4.91
N LEU A 125 0.49 -7.20 5.37
CA LEU A 125 0.56 -6.68 6.73
C LEU A 125 -0.66 -5.82 7.06
N SER A 126 -1.04 -4.92 6.15
CA SER A 126 -2.18 -4.02 6.33
C SER A 126 -3.50 -4.78 6.46
N LEU A 127 -3.72 -5.79 5.63
CA LEU A 127 -4.88 -6.68 5.72
C LEU A 127 -4.89 -7.42 7.05
N SER A 128 -3.75 -7.96 7.50
CA SER A 128 -3.63 -8.65 8.79
C SER A 128 -3.98 -7.75 9.97
N VAL A 129 -3.46 -6.51 9.98
CA VAL A 129 -3.75 -5.53 11.04
C VAL A 129 -5.22 -5.14 11.08
N LEU A 130 -5.83 -4.90 9.92
CA LEU A 130 -7.26 -4.51 9.84
C LEU A 130 -8.18 -5.68 10.19
N SER A 131 -7.88 -6.91 9.76
CA SER A 131 -8.68 -8.10 10.09
C SER A 131 -8.62 -8.45 11.57
N SER A 132 -7.45 -8.32 12.19
CA SER A 132 -7.26 -8.53 13.64
C SER A 132 -8.07 -7.54 14.47
N TYR A 133 -8.18 -6.29 14.00
CA TYR A 133 -9.01 -5.28 14.67
C TYR A 133 -10.49 -5.65 14.63
N ARG A 134 -10.99 -6.11 13.48
CA ARG A 134 -12.39 -6.55 13.33
C ARG A 134 -12.71 -7.68 14.30
N GLY A 135 -11.89 -8.73 14.37
CA GLY A 135 -12.11 -9.84 15.29
C GLY A 135 -12.12 -9.45 16.79
N LYS A 136 -11.37 -8.39 17.15
CA LYS A 136 -11.38 -7.85 18.50
C LYS A 136 -12.69 -7.10 18.81
N MET A 137 -13.21 -6.33 17.87
CA MET A 137 -14.48 -5.59 18.03
C MET A 137 -15.67 -6.55 18.14
N GLU A 138 -15.74 -7.59 17.30
CA GLU A 138 -16.79 -8.61 17.36
C GLU A 138 -16.82 -9.38 18.70
N ARG A 139 -15.67 -9.55 19.35
CA ARG A 139 -15.58 -10.17 20.69
C ARG A 139 -16.10 -9.26 21.78
N LEU A 140 -15.82 -7.96 21.70
CA LEU A 140 -16.29 -6.96 22.68
C LEU A 140 -17.80 -6.74 22.60
N GLU A 141 -18.38 -6.89 21.42
CA GLU A 141 -19.83 -6.74 21.19
C GLU A 141 -20.64 -7.95 21.70
N LYS A 142 -19.98 -9.11 21.85
CA LYS A 142 -20.58 -10.35 22.36
C LYS A 142 -20.40 -10.54 23.89
N SER A 143 -19.62 -9.72 24.54
CA SER A 143 -19.37 -9.72 25.98
C SER A 143 -20.28 -8.74 26.71
#